data_37157579bccd735aacd4e897d72b57e7
#
_entry.id   37157579bccd735aacd4e897d72b57e7
#
_cell.length_a   1.000
_cell.length_b   1.000
_cell.length_c   1.000
_cell.angle_alpha   90.00
_cell.angle_beta   90.00
_cell.angle_gamma   90.00
#
_symmetry.space_group_name_H-M   'P 1'
#
loop_
_entity.id
_entity.type
_entity.pdbx_description
1 polymer ?
#
loop_
_entity_poly.entity_id
_entity_poly.type
_entity_poly.pdbx_seq_one_letter_code
_entity_poly.pdbx_strand_id
1 'polypeptide(L)'
;MSGVTFDAGGLIALDRNDRRVLALVARAAERGMRITIPATALAQAMRSPARQPRLSRLIRQAGTDLIALNGPDATAVGLLLARTATADVVDAHVAVCARRAGEAVVTSDAADLRRIAPDLKLLVV
;
A
#
# COMPACT_ATOMS: atom_id res chain seq x y z
N MET A 1 -5.59 -12.79 -10.34
CA MET A 1 -5.21 -11.59 -9.60
C MET A 1 -3.83 -11.14 -10.01
N SER A 2 -3.69 -9.91 -10.37
CA SER A 2 -2.46 -9.39 -10.97
C SER A 2 -1.49 -8.76 -9.96
N GLY A 3 -1.91 -8.48 -8.74
CA GLY A 3 -1.03 -7.85 -7.76
C GLY A 3 -1.68 -7.49 -6.44
N VAL A 4 -0.92 -6.79 -5.62
CA VAL A 4 -1.34 -6.30 -4.30
C VAL A 4 -0.89 -4.86 -4.10
N THR A 5 -1.63 -4.13 -3.30
CA THR A 5 -1.30 -2.77 -2.87
C THR A 5 -0.88 -2.80 -1.39
N PHE A 6 0.20 -2.12 -1.06
CA PHE A 6 0.67 -2.01 0.33
C PHE A 6 0.22 -0.70 0.95
N ASP A 7 -0.32 -0.75 2.16
CA ASP A 7 -0.45 0.44 2.98
C ASP A 7 0.82 0.63 3.83
N ALA A 8 0.87 1.69 4.64
CA ALA A 8 2.03 1.97 5.48
C ALA A 8 2.28 0.83 6.48
N GLY A 9 1.23 0.27 7.07
CA GLY A 9 1.35 -0.85 8.00
C GLY A 9 1.93 -2.10 7.35
N GLY A 10 1.52 -2.40 6.11
CA GLY A 10 2.09 -3.51 5.34
C GLY A 10 3.57 -3.31 5.05
N LEU A 11 3.97 -2.08 4.69
CA LEU A 11 5.37 -1.74 4.46
C LEU A 11 6.20 -1.84 5.75
N ILE A 12 5.65 -1.39 6.86
CA ILE A 12 6.32 -1.50 8.17
C ILE A 12 6.48 -2.97 8.57
N ALA A 13 5.48 -3.80 8.31
CA ALA A 13 5.57 -5.24 8.55
C ALA A 13 6.69 -5.88 7.73
N LEU A 14 6.86 -5.49 6.47
CA LEU A 14 7.98 -5.93 5.64
C LEU A 14 9.31 -5.52 6.27
N ASP A 15 9.42 -4.26 6.68
CA ASP A 15 10.63 -3.73 7.31
C ASP A 15 11.00 -4.51 8.58
N ARG A 16 9.98 -4.93 9.35
CA ARG A 16 10.14 -5.71 10.57
C ARG A 16 10.31 -7.21 10.36
N ASN A 17 10.51 -7.63 9.12
CA ASN A 17 10.75 -9.03 8.78
C ASN A 17 9.55 -9.96 9.04
N ASP A 18 8.34 -9.47 8.87
CA ASP A 18 7.14 -10.30 8.99
C ASP A 18 7.17 -11.41 7.94
N ARG A 19 7.07 -12.66 8.38
CA ARG A 19 7.22 -13.82 7.49
C ARG A 19 6.15 -13.90 6.42
N ARG A 20 4.91 -13.51 6.74
CA ARG A 20 3.81 -13.55 5.79
C ARG A 20 4.03 -12.55 4.67
N VAL A 21 4.51 -11.36 5.02
CA VAL A 21 4.81 -10.31 4.04
C VAL A 21 6.01 -10.69 3.19
N LEU A 22 7.07 -11.24 3.79
CA LEU A 22 8.24 -11.72 3.05
C LEU A 22 7.85 -12.80 2.04
N ALA A 23 7.03 -13.76 2.45
CA ALA A 23 6.54 -14.82 1.57
C ALA A 23 5.71 -14.26 0.43
N LEU A 24 4.86 -13.28 0.70
CA LEU A 24 4.04 -12.62 -0.31
C LEU A 24 4.90 -11.90 -1.34
N VAL A 25 5.89 -11.14 -0.91
CA VAL A 25 6.81 -10.42 -1.80
C VAL A 25 7.61 -11.39 -2.66
N ALA A 26 8.12 -12.48 -2.06
CA ALA A 26 8.84 -13.52 -2.80
C ALA A 26 7.96 -14.16 -3.86
N ARG A 27 6.72 -14.50 -3.52
CA ARG A 27 5.77 -15.08 -4.45
C ARG A 27 5.43 -14.12 -5.59
N ALA A 28 5.26 -12.85 -5.28
CA ALA A 28 5.01 -11.83 -6.30
C ALA A 28 6.15 -11.76 -7.31
N ALA A 29 7.39 -11.78 -6.83
CA ALA A 29 8.58 -11.77 -7.69
C ALA A 29 8.63 -13.02 -8.58
N GLU A 30 8.36 -14.20 -8.02
CA GLU A 30 8.39 -15.46 -8.77
C GLU A 30 7.30 -15.52 -9.86
N ARG A 31 6.13 -14.98 -9.58
CA ARG A 31 4.97 -15.08 -10.47
C ARG A 31 4.75 -13.86 -11.34
N GLY A 32 5.63 -12.88 -11.27
CA GLY A 32 5.46 -11.64 -12.02
C GLY A 32 4.24 -10.83 -11.61
N MET A 33 3.82 -10.95 -10.34
CA MET A 33 2.72 -10.15 -9.82
C MET A 33 3.18 -8.73 -9.54
N ARG A 34 2.30 -7.76 -9.79
CA ARG A 34 2.60 -6.36 -9.52
C ARG A 34 2.45 -6.05 -8.05
N ILE A 35 3.29 -5.14 -7.58
CA ILE A 35 3.20 -4.56 -6.23
C ILE A 35 3.00 -3.07 -6.39
N THR A 36 1.91 -2.55 -5.86
CA THR A 36 1.57 -1.13 -5.91
C THR A 36 1.85 -0.50 -4.57
N ILE A 37 2.66 0.55 -4.56
CA ILE A 37 2.99 1.31 -3.36
C ILE A 37 2.56 2.76 -3.57
N PRO A 38 1.51 3.23 -2.88
CA PRO A 38 1.20 4.65 -2.86
C PRO A 38 2.36 5.42 -2.23
N ALA A 39 2.80 6.51 -2.86
CA ALA A 39 3.94 7.28 -2.36
C ALA A 39 3.71 7.83 -0.95
N THR A 40 2.46 8.15 -0.61
CA THR A 40 2.09 8.61 0.74
C THR A 40 2.28 7.51 1.79
N ALA A 41 1.97 6.26 1.46
CA ALA A 41 2.22 5.12 2.34
C ALA A 41 3.73 4.90 2.54
N LEU A 42 4.51 5.03 1.46
CA LEU A 42 5.96 4.95 1.56
C LEU A 42 6.52 6.06 2.46
N ALA A 43 6.04 7.29 2.29
CA ALA A 43 6.49 8.43 3.12
C ALA A 43 6.23 8.18 4.61
N GLN A 44 5.13 7.52 4.94
CA GLN A 44 4.80 7.20 6.32
C GLN A 44 5.67 6.07 6.89
N ALA A 45 6.10 5.12 6.07
CA ALA A 45 6.88 3.96 6.49
C ALA A 45 8.39 4.21 6.46
N MET A 46 8.87 5.00 5.51
CA MET A 46 10.30 5.24 5.30
C MET A 46 10.85 6.25 6.33
N ARG A 47 11.94 5.90 7.01
CA ARG A 47 12.64 6.78 7.93
C ARG A 47 14.13 6.87 7.65
N SER A 48 14.75 5.73 7.26
CA SER A 48 16.18 5.66 6.97
C SER A 48 16.42 4.56 5.94
N PRO A 49 16.65 4.90 4.68
CA PRO A 49 16.88 3.87 3.64
C PRO A 49 18.00 2.89 3.99
N ALA A 50 19.09 3.39 4.60
CA ALA A 50 20.22 2.55 4.98
C ALA A 50 19.85 1.53 6.07
N ARG A 51 18.88 1.84 6.93
CA ARG A 51 18.45 0.97 8.02
C ARG A 51 17.21 0.14 7.65
N GLN A 52 16.65 0.37 6.47
CA GLN A 52 15.46 -0.31 5.98
C GLN A 52 15.76 -1.00 4.63
N PRO A 53 16.68 -1.99 4.63
CA PRO A 53 17.12 -2.60 3.36
C PRO A 53 16.02 -3.35 2.63
N ARG A 54 15.10 -3.99 3.35
CA ARG A 54 13.98 -4.71 2.72
C ARG A 54 13.05 -3.77 1.98
N LEU A 55 12.72 -2.64 2.60
CA LEU A 55 11.87 -1.63 2.01
C LEU A 55 12.56 -0.97 0.81
N SER A 56 13.83 -0.60 0.97
CA SER A 56 14.63 -0.02 -0.10
C SER A 56 14.75 -0.97 -1.30
N ARG A 57 14.86 -2.26 -1.05
CA ARG A 57 14.93 -3.28 -2.10
C ARG A 57 13.60 -3.42 -2.82
N LEU A 58 12.48 -3.42 -2.07
CA LEU A 58 11.15 -3.55 -2.66
C LEU A 58 10.86 -2.42 -3.65
N ILE A 59 11.17 -1.18 -3.31
CA ILE A 59 10.86 -0.04 -4.19
C ILE A 59 11.70 -0.05 -5.47
N ARG A 60 12.81 -0.79 -5.51
CA ARG A 60 13.65 -0.96 -6.70
C ARG A 60 13.37 -2.25 -7.46
N GLN A 61 12.52 -3.11 -6.91
CA GLN A 61 12.21 -4.40 -7.51
C GLN A 61 11.41 -4.22 -8.80
N ALA A 62 11.74 -5.00 -9.83
CA ALA A 62 10.94 -5.05 -11.04
C ALA A 62 9.51 -5.48 -10.69
N GLY A 63 8.52 -4.85 -11.31
CA GLY A 63 7.12 -5.11 -11.02
C GLY A 63 6.56 -4.30 -9.85
N THR A 64 7.36 -3.46 -9.20
CA THR A 64 6.88 -2.53 -8.17
C THR A 64 6.57 -1.18 -8.78
N ASP A 65 5.34 -0.71 -8.59
CA ASP A 65 4.88 0.61 -9.03
C ASP A 65 4.76 1.53 -7.83
N LEU A 66 5.51 2.61 -7.84
CA LEU A 66 5.40 3.66 -6.84
C LEU A 66 4.48 4.75 -7.41
N ILE A 67 3.31 4.93 -6.79
CA ILE A 67 2.26 5.81 -7.31
C ILE A 67 2.29 7.15 -6.59
N ALA A 68 2.59 8.20 -7.35
CA ALA A 68 2.62 9.56 -6.81
C ALA A 68 1.22 10.06 -6.42
N LEU A 69 1.17 10.92 -5.42
CA LEU A 69 -0.03 11.69 -5.12
C LEU A 69 -0.02 12.95 -6.01
N ASN A 70 -0.41 12.77 -7.27
CA ASN A 70 -0.50 13.86 -8.23
C ASN A 70 -1.83 14.62 -8.10
N GLY A 71 -2.06 15.61 -8.97
CA GLY A 71 -3.30 16.41 -8.91
C GLY A 71 -4.58 15.59 -9.00
N PRO A 72 -4.75 14.74 -10.01
CA PRO A 72 -5.93 13.86 -10.09
C PRO A 72 -6.11 12.96 -8.88
N ASP A 73 -5.05 12.35 -8.38
CA ASP A 73 -5.12 11.49 -7.19
C ASP A 73 -5.46 12.29 -5.93
N ALA A 74 -4.89 13.48 -5.78
CA ALA A 74 -5.21 14.36 -4.65
C ALA A 74 -6.69 14.74 -4.65
N THR A 75 -7.26 15.02 -5.81
CA THR A 75 -8.69 15.31 -5.94
C THR A 75 -9.53 14.09 -5.56
N ALA A 76 -9.18 12.91 -6.06
CA ALA A 76 -9.88 11.66 -5.71
C ALA A 76 -9.83 11.37 -4.23
N VAL A 77 -8.67 11.57 -3.61
CA VAL A 77 -8.47 11.41 -2.16
C VAL A 77 -9.36 12.38 -1.39
N GLY A 78 -9.37 13.66 -1.77
CA GLY A 78 -10.20 14.66 -1.10
C GLY A 78 -11.68 14.32 -1.15
N LEU A 79 -12.17 13.89 -2.31
CA LEU A 79 -13.57 13.48 -2.48
C LEU A 79 -13.91 12.26 -1.61
N LEU A 80 -13.00 11.29 -1.53
CA LEU A 80 -13.21 10.10 -0.70
C LEU A 80 -13.27 10.47 0.79
N LEU A 81 -12.38 11.33 1.25
CA LEU A 81 -12.37 11.80 2.64
C LEU A 81 -13.67 12.55 2.98
N ALA A 82 -14.16 13.37 2.08
CA ALA A 82 -15.42 14.10 2.28
C ALA A 82 -16.61 13.14 2.42
N ARG A 83 -16.66 12.10 1.57
CA ARG A 83 -17.76 11.12 1.61
C ARG A 83 -17.75 10.24 2.84
N THR A 84 -16.57 9.96 3.38
CA THR A 84 -16.42 9.06 4.52
C THR A 84 -16.27 9.81 5.84
N ALA A 85 -16.25 11.14 5.83
CA ALA A 85 -16.07 11.99 6.99
C ALA A 85 -14.81 11.64 7.79
N THR A 86 -13.70 11.35 7.08
CA THR A 86 -12.41 11.02 7.67
C THR A 86 -11.35 12.00 7.14
N ALA A 87 -10.15 11.97 7.74
CA ALA A 87 -9.09 12.92 7.39
C ALA A 87 -7.75 12.25 7.07
N ASP A 88 -7.69 10.92 7.01
CA ASP A 88 -6.43 10.23 6.76
C ASP A 88 -6.13 10.17 5.27
N VAL A 89 -5.26 11.08 4.82
CA VAL A 89 -4.85 11.18 3.41
C VAL A 89 -4.14 9.92 2.94
N VAL A 90 -3.33 9.29 3.80
CA VAL A 90 -2.57 8.10 3.42
C VAL A 90 -3.51 6.92 3.15
N ASP A 91 -4.42 6.64 4.08
CA ASP A 91 -5.39 5.56 3.91
C ASP A 91 -6.29 5.79 2.69
N ALA A 92 -6.71 7.02 2.47
CA ALA A 92 -7.52 7.37 1.31
C ALA A 92 -6.75 7.18 0.00
N HIS A 93 -5.47 7.55 -0.04
CA HIS A 93 -4.63 7.33 -1.23
C HIS A 93 -4.43 5.84 -1.51
N VAL A 94 -4.22 5.05 -0.45
CA VAL A 94 -4.15 3.57 -0.57
C VAL A 94 -5.44 3.03 -1.19
N ALA A 95 -6.60 3.47 -0.70
CA ALA A 95 -7.89 3.04 -1.23
C ALA A 95 -8.06 3.40 -2.71
N VAL A 96 -7.71 4.63 -3.09
CA VAL A 96 -7.78 5.09 -4.49
C VAL A 96 -6.91 4.22 -5.38
N CYS A 97 -5.66 3.96 -4.99
CA CYS A 97 -4.72 3.15 -5.76
C CYS A 97 -5.20 1.70 -5.89
N ALA A 98 -5.64 1.10 -4.78
CA ALA A 98 -6.08 -0.29 -4.77
C ALA A 98 -7.33 -0.51 -5.62
N ARG A 99 -8.31 0.39 -5.54
CA ARG A 99 -9.52 0.32 -6.37
C ARG A 99 -9.19 0.43 -7.84
N ARG A 100 -8.34 1.37 -8.21
CA ARG A 100 -7.94 1.57 -9.61
C ARG A 100 -7.21 0.35 -10.17
N ALA A 101 -6.35 -0.26 -9.37
CA ALA A 101 -5.59 -1.44 -9.77
C ALA A 101 -6.40 -2.74 -9.67
N GLY A 102 -7.53 -2.73 -8.97
CA GLY A 102 -8.30 -3.95 -8.71
C GLY A 102 -7.58 -4.91 -7.78
N GLU A 103 -6.88 -4.39 -6.77
CA GLU A 103 -5.98 -5.18 -5.93
C GLU A 103 -6.44 -5.22 -4.48
N ALA A 104 -6.07 -6.31 -3.78
CA ALA A 104 -6.19 -6.40 -2.33
C ALA A 104 -5.12 -5.52 -1.68
N VAL A 105 -5.38 -5.07 -0.45
CA VAL A 105 -4.45 -4.25 0.32
C VAL A 105 -3.80 -5.09 1.42
N VAL A 106 -2.47 -5.04 1.48
CA VAL A 106 -1.68 -5.63 2.56
C VAL A 106 -1.61 -4.60 3.68
N THR A 107 -2.17 -4.92 4.83
CA THR A 107 -2.31 -3.99 5.96
C THR A 107 -2.06 -4.68 7.30
N SER A 108 -1.58 -3.95 8.27
CA SER A 108 -1.49 -4.41 9.67
C SER A 108 -2.67 -3.91 10.53
N ASP A 109 -3.46 -2.96 10.02
CA ASP A 109 -4.62 -2.40 10.71
C ASP A 109 -5.76 -2.19 9.72
N ALA A 110 -6.72 -3.10 9.75
CA ALA A 110 -7.81 -3.11 8.80
C ALA A 110 -8.94 -2.14 9.12
N ALA A 111 -9.06 -1.69 10.37
CA ALA A 111 -10.23 -0.95 10.83
C ALA A 111 -10.46 0.35 10.05
N ASP A 112 -9.42 1.15 9.89
CA ASP A 112 -9.53 2.43 9.21
C ASP A 112 -9.82 2.27 7.71
N LEU A 113 -9.17 1.28 7.08
CA LEU A 113 -9.43 0.99 5.67
C LEU A 113 -10.85 0.47 5.43
N ARG A 114 -11.39 -0.35 6.33
CA ARG A 114 -12.77 -0.82 6.23
C ARG A 114 -13.77 0.32 6.33
N ARG A 115 -13.47 1.32 7.13
CA ARG A 115 -14.31 2.51 7.25
C ARG A 115 -14.33 3.33 5.95
N ILE A 116 -13.16 3.50 5.34
CA ILE A 116 -13.00 4.32 4.13
C ILE A 116 -13.46 3.56 2.89
N ALA A 117 -13.15 2.28 2.81
CA ALA A 117 -13.36 1.47 1.61
C ALA A 117 -13.75 0.03 1.98
N PRO A 118 -14.99 -0.18 2.43
CA PRO A 118 -15.44 -1.51 2.88
C PRO A 118 -15.47 -2.55 1.75
N ASP A 119 -15.44 -2.12 0.50
CA ASP A 119 -15.41 -2.98 -0.68
C ASP A 119 -14.04 -3.62 -0.94
N LEU A 120 -12.97 -3.08 -0.38
CA LEU A 120 -11.63 -3.59 -0.64
C LEU A 120 -11.39 -4.93 0.07
N LYS A 121 -10.73 -5.83 -0.63
CA LYS A 121 -10.20 -7.04 -0.01
C LYS A 121 -8.93 -6.69 0.74
N LEU A 122 -8.83 -7.15 1.99
CA LEU A 122 -7.68 -6.87 2.85
C LEU A 122 -6.94 -8.16 3.18
N LEU A 123 -5.60 -8.10 3.11
CA LEU A 123 -4.70 -9.14 3.57
C LEU A 123 -4.07 -8.62 4.87
N VAL A 124 -4.62 -9.03 6.00
CA VAL A 124 -4.19 -8.53 7.30
C VAL A 124 -2.97 -9.31 7.79
N VAL A 125 -1.93 -8.60 8.14
CA VAL A 125 -0.66 -9.19 8.57
C VAL A 125 -0.23 -8.73 9.96
#